data_cec8a1dd5e9fa3c928eb2a7b2d8197fb
#
_entry.id   cec8a1dd5e9fa3c928eb2a7b2d8197fb
#
_cell.length_a   1.000
_cell.length_b   1.000
_cell.length_c   1.000
_cell.angle_alpha   90.00
_cell.angle_beta   90.00
_cell.angle_gamma   90.00
#
_symmetry.space_group_name_H-M   'P 1'
#
loop_
_entity.id
_entity.type
_entity.pdbx_description
1 polymer ?
#
loop_
_entity_poly.entity_id
_entity_poly.type
_entity_poly.pdbx_seq_one_letter_code
_entity_poly.pdbx_strand_id
1 'polypeptide(L)'
;MWQLLTLGFTDDAVLRRAACGRLHRHHRGVYSVGHRKLTPHGHRMAAVLAYGPEAVLSHQTAAALWGIGQPSWKIHVTTPHSKRSRRTVRAHTAVLHPEDATIRDGIPVTSVARTILDLAGQLDHDRLTRVLEDADRAGLADLRALERAMARRPRARGTARLRAVLAGYRGPADTRSELERNFRTLIARAGLPEPQYNVLVAGVLVDVFWPEWRLVVELDGRDYHIHNRAFERDRVRDATLQKADIRVLRVTRKRLDNEPAAVLADVLALRRTVN
;
A
#
# COMPACT_ATOMS: atom_id res chain seq x y z
N MET A 1 20.93 19.92 -10.58
CA MET A 1 21.62 21.20 -10.35
C MET A 1 21.50 21.64 -8.89
N TRP A 2 20.29 21.90 -8.37
CA TRP A 2 20.11 22.39 -7.00
C TRP A 2 20.82 21.54 -5.94
N GLN A 3 20.77 20.20 -5.99
CA GLN A 3 21.50 19.32 -5.07
C GLN A 3 23.02 19.52 -5.15
N LEU A 4 23.58 19.69 -6.35
CA LEU A 4 25.01 19.95 -6.53
C LEU A 4 25.41 21.32 -5.95
N LEU A 5 24.58 22.33 -6.12
CA LEU A 5 24.79 23.65 -5.53
C LEU A 5 24.73 23.60 -4.00
N THR A 6 23.76 22.86 -3.43
CA THR A 6 23.68 22.63 -1.96
C THR A 6 24.93 21.90 -1.41
N LEU A 7 25.55 21.05 -2.23
CA LEU A 7 26.83 20.39 -1.89
C LEU A 7 28.06 21.29 -2.11
N GLY A 8 27.88 22.58 -2.44
CA GLY A 8 28.95 23.56 -2.60
C GLY A 8 29.59 23.61 -4.00
N PHE A 9 29.03 22.92 -5.01
CA PHE A 9 29.50 23.07 -6.39
C PHE A 9 28.99 24.38 -6.98
N THR A 10 29.87 25.09 -7.71
CA THR A 10 29.47 26.23 -8.56
C THR A 10 28.93 25.74 -9.90
N ASP A 11 28.14 26.54 -10.58
CA ASP A 11 27.63 26.22 -11.93
C ASP A 11 28.78 25.89 -12.90
N ASP A 12 29.87 26.67 -12.89
CA ASP A 12 31.04 26.42 -13.70
C ASP A 12 31.74 25.11 -13.36
N ALA A 13 31.80 24.75 -12.08
CA ALA A 13 32.36 23.48 -11.67
C ALA A 13 31.51 22.28 -12.15
N VAL A 14 30.20 22.42 -12.19
CA VAL A 14 29.30 21.40 -12.76
C VAL A 14 29.47 21.32 -14.29
N LEU A 15 29.52 22.44 -14.98
CA LEU A 15 29.74 22.49 -16.44
C LEU A 15 31.07 21.88 -16.85
N ARG A 16 32.18 22.21 -16.16
CA ARG A 16 33.49 21.59 -16.39
C ARG A 16 33.47 20.08 -16.20
N ARG A 17 32.80 19.57 -15.14
CA ARG A 17 32.66 18.14 -14.90
C ARG A 17 31.81 17.44 -15.96
N ALA A 18 30.82 18.15 -16.50
CA ALA A 18 30.01 17.63 -17.59
C ALA A 18 30.84 17.58 -18.90
N ALA A 19 31.64 18.60 -19.18
CA ALA A 19 32.51 18.65 -20.38
C ALA A 19 33.58 17.55 -20.36
N CYS A 20 34.17 17.22 -19.18
CA CYS A 20 35.16 16.14 -19.05
C CYS A 20 34.55 14.76 -18.81
N GLY A 21 33.23 14.56 -18.96
CA GLY A 21 32.58 13.26 -18.87
C GLY A 21 32.44 12.68 -17.48
N ARG A 22 32.68 13.44 -16.42
CA ARG A 22 32.45 13.03 -15.03
C ARG A 22 30.99 13.15 -14.61
N LEU A 23 30.24 14.05 -15.28
CA LEU A 23 28.79 14.22 -15.14
C LEU A 23 28.13 14.05 -16.51
N HIS A 24 27.06 13.27 -16.58
CA HIS A 24 26.32 13.05 -17.81
C HIS A 24 24.92 13.64 -17.69
N ARG A 25 24.60 14.60 -18.55
CA ARG A 25 23.31 15.31 -18.53
C ARG A 25 22.18 14.46 -19.10
N HIS A 26 21.10 14.28 -18.33
CA HIS A 26 19.87 13.57 -18.74
C HIS A 26 18.72 14.54 -19.02
N HIS A 27 18.55 15.53 -18.13
CA HIS A 27 17.59 16.64 -18.30
C HIS A 27 18.29 17.96 -17.98
N ARG A 28 17.62 19.07 -18.25
CA ARG A 28 18.15 20.37 -17.83
C ARG A 28 18.32 20.38 -16.30
N GLY A 29 19.55 20.55 -15.85
CA GLY A 29 19.89 20.57 -14.41
C GLY A 29 19.92 19.20 -13.72
N VAL A 30 19.84 18.09 -14.47
CA VAL A 30 19.90 16.73 -13.92
C VAL A 30 21.03 15.94 -14.57
N TYR A 31 21.90 15.40 -13.74
CA TYR A 31 23.11 14.70 -14.17
C TYR A 31 23.23 13.34 -13.46
N SER A 32 23.82 12.36 -14.12
CA SER A 32 24.37 11.18 -13.47
C SER A 32 25.86 11.32 -13.26
N VAL A 33 26.39 10.65 -12.24
CA VAL A 33 27.82 10.61 -11.91
C VAL A 33 28.43 9.34 -12.51
N GLY A 34 29.59 9.46 -13.09
CA GLY A 34 30.42 8.34 -13.53
C GLY A 34 30.02 7.69 -14.87
N HIS A 35 28.75 7.40 -15.11
CA HIS A 35 28.29 6.75 -16.35
C HIS A 35 26.99 7.31 -16.91
N ARG A 36 26.83 7.18 -18.23
CA ARG A 36 25.67 7.75 -18.95
C ARG A 36 24.43 6.85 -18.89
N LYS A 37 24.59 5.54 -18.72
CA LYS A 37 23.46 4.62 -18.70
C LYS A 37 22.74 4.70 -17.36
N LEU A 38 21.42 4.90 -17.38
CA LEU A 38 20.57 4.85 -16.20
C LEU A 38 19.78 3.54 -16.15
N THR A 39 19.60 3.02 -14.96
CA THR A 39 18.62 1.97 -14.70
C THR A 39 17.20 2.52 -14.87
N PRO A 40 16.16 1.67 -14.95
CA PRO A 40 14.77 2.13 -14.93
C PRO A 40 14.46 3.04 -13.72
N HIS A 41 15.00 2.74 -12.54
CA HIS A 41 14.90 3.59 -11.34
C HIS A 41 15.62 4.91 -11.51
N GLY A 42 16.82 4.91 -12.10
CA GLY A 42 17.57 6.12 -12.43
C GLY A 42 16.82 7.06 -13.37
N HIS A 43 16.14 6.51 -14.38
CA HIS A 43 15.28 7.31 -15.28
C HIS A 43 14.10 7.95 -14.54
N ARG A 44 13.45 7.20 -13.63
CA ARG A 44 12.35 7.70 -12.80
C ARG A 44 12.82 8.83 -11.87
N MET A 45 13.94 8.63 -11.16
CA MET A 45 14.54 9.66 -10.31
C MET A 45 14.95 10.90 -11.12
N ALA A 46 15.58 10.72 -12.27
CA ALA A 46 15.97 11.82 -13.14
C ALA A 46 14.75 12.64 -13.61
N ALA A 47 13.62 11.97 -13.88
CA ALA A 47 12.38 12.65 -14.23
C ALA A 47 11.84 13.48 -13.05
N VAL A 48 11.79 12.92 -11.84
CA VAL A 48 11.37 13.65 -10.63
C VAL A 48 12.25 14.89 -10.42
N LEU A 49 13.57 14.72 -10.39
CA LEU A 49 14.53 15.83 -10.21
C LEU A 49 14.40 16.92 -11.28
N ALA A 50 14.02 16.57 -12.51
CA ALA A 50 13.85 17.53 -13.61
C ALA A 50 12.62 18.44 -13.42
N TYR A 51 11.68 18.05 -12.59
CA TYR A 51 10.47 18.79 -12.29
C TYR A 51 10.48 19.52 -10.93
N GLY A 52 11.55 19.36 -10.17
CA GLY A 52 11.83 20.12 -8.93
C GLY A 52 11.67 19.31 -7.65
N PRO A 53 11.96 19.92 -6.49
CA PRO A 53 12.03 19.22 -5.21
C PRO A 53 10.67 18.68 -4.73
N GLU A 54 9.57 19.32 -5.12
CA GLU A 54 8.21 18.89 -4.74
C GLU A 54 7.56 17.93 -5.76
N ALA A 55 8.32 17.54 -6.79
CA ALA A 55 7.82 16.62 -7.79
C ALA A 55 7.87 15.18 -7.31
N VAL A 56 6.84 14.41 -7.62
CA VAL A 56 6.73 12.98 -7.28
C VAL A 56 6.31 12.17 -8.49
N LEU A 57 6.68 10.89 -8.55
CA LEU A 57 6.10 9.95 -9.50
C LEU A 57 4.61 9.78 -9.23
N SER A 58 3.81 9.62 -10.27
CA SER A 58 2.35 9.51 -10.16
C SER A 58 1.74 8.60 -11.23
N HIS A 59 0.42 8.39 -11.17
CA HIS A 59 -0.35 7.66 -12.18
C HIS A 59 0.27 6.29 -12.51
N GLN A 60 0.37 5.92 -13.81
CA GLN A 60 0.88 4.61 -14.24
C GLN A 60 2.32 4.35 -13.79
N THR A 61 3.17 5.40 -13.72
CA THR A 61 4.55 5.20 -13.27
C THR A 61 4.62 4.86 -11.77
N ALA A 62 3.79 5.51 -10.96
CA ALA A 62 3.66 5.17 -9.55
C ALA A 62 3.05 3.77 -9.37
N ALA A 63 1.99 3.44 -10.12
CA ALA A 63 1.36 2.12 -10.09
C ALA A 63 2.36 1.01 -10.41
N ALA A 64 3.18 1.18 -11.44
CA ALA A 64 4.23 0.22 -11.80
C ALA A 64 5.34 0.12 -10.73
N LEU A 65 5.66 1.22 -10.01
CA LEU A 65 6.60 1.19 -8.90
C LEU A 65 6.01 0.48 -7.66
N TRP A 66 4.71 0.60 -7.45
CA TRP A 66 3.97 -0.12 -6.41
C TRP A 66 3.70 -1.59 -6.75
N GLY A 67 3.85 -2.00 -8.02
CA GLY A 67 3.53 -3.36 -8.50
C GLY A 67 2.02 -3.60 -8.70
N ILE A 68 1.23 -2.54 -8.79
CA ILE A 68 -0.24 -2.58 -8.92
C ILE A 68 -0.75 -2.12 -10.29
N GLY A 69 0.10 -2.11 -11.30
CA GLY A 69 -0.30 -1.68 -12.64
C GLY A 69 0.80 -1.83 -13.66
N GLN A 70 0.43 -1.67 -14.93
CA GLN A 70 1.35 -1.81 -16.05
C GLN A 70 2.22 -0.56 -16.22
N PRO A 71 3.49 -0.72 -16.59
CA PRO A 71 4.37 0.39 -16.89
C PRO A 71 3.88 1.17 -18.11
N SER A 72 4.04 2.48 -18.05
CA SER A 72 3.81 3.38 -19.20
C SER A 72 5.13 3.70 -19.89
N TRP A 73 5.08 3.94 -21.22
CA TRP A 73 6.23 4.41 -21.98
C TRP A 73 6.66 5.84 -21.58
N LYS A 74 5.75 6.66 -21.07
CA LYS A 74 6.07 7.95 -20.46
C LYS A 74 6.16 7.84 -18.95
N ILE A 75 7.12 8.54 -18.37
CA ILE A 75 7.21 8.69 -16.92
C ILE A 75 6.21 9.78 -16.50
N HIS A 76 5.29 9.47 -15.63
CA HIS A 76 4.30 10.40 -15.09
C HIS A 76 4.82 11.03 -13.80
N VAL A 77 4.80 12.36 -13.75
CA VAL A 77 5.25 13.16 -12.61
C VAL A 77 4.16 14.15 -12.24
N THR A 78 3.85 14.27 -10.96
CA THR A 78 2.97 15.32 -10.41
C THR A 78 3.82 16.36 -9.69
N THR A 79 3.53 17.64 -9.91
CA THR A 79 4.20 18.80 -9.30
C THR A 79 3.15 19.89 -9.01
N PRO A 80 3.31 20.70 -7.94
CA PRO A 80 2.36 21.78 -7.63
C PRO A 80 2.36 22.89 -8.68
N HIS A 81 3.47 23.04 -9.40
CA HIS A 81 3.61 24.10 -10.40
C HIS A 81 3.31 23.60 -11.81
N SER A 82 2.64 24.42 -12.62
CA SER A 82 2.38 24.11 -14.02
C SER A 82 3.72 24.01 -14.78
N LYS A 83 4.01 22.82 -15.29
CA LYS A 83 5.20 22.55 -16.11
C LYS A 83 4.82 21.78 -17.35
N ARG A 84 5.47 22.12 -18.47
CA ARG A 84 5.24 21.44 -19.75
C ARG A 84 5.70 19.99 -19.69
N SER A 85 4.91 19.09 -20.22
CA SER A 85 5.32 17.72 -20.50
C SER A 85 6.48 17.70 -21.50
N ARG A 86 7.34 16.68 -21.39
CA ARG A 86 8.47 16.43 -22.31
C ARG A 86 8.20 15.16 -23.10
N ARG A 87 9.05 14.86 -24.08
CA ARG A 87 8.89 13.67 -24.92
C ARG A 87 8.69 12.38 -24.10
N THR A 88 9.51 12.18 -23.08
CA THR A 88 9.52 10.96 -22.23
C THR A 88 8.83 11.15 -20.88
N VAL A 89 8.39 12.37 -20.53
CA VAL A 89 7.78 12.66 -19.23
C VAL A 89 6.45 13.39 -19.43
N ARG A 90 5.41 12.87 -18.80
CA ARG A 90 4.10 13.51 -18.71
C ARG A 90 3.97 14.23 -17.36
N ALA A 91 3.85 15.53 -17.39
CA ALA A 91 3.66 16.34 -16.20
C ALA A 91 2.17 16.51 -15.90
N HIS A 92 1.83 16.38 -14.63
CA HIS A 92 0.52 16.66 -14.06
C HIS A 92 0.67 17.77 -13.03
N THR A 93 -0.29 18.67 -12.95
CA THR A 93 -0.29 19.75 -11.98
C THR A 93 -1.30 19.49 -10.88
N ALA A 94 -0.82 19.36 -9.66
CA ALA A 94 -1.66 19.25 -8.48
C ALA A 94 -0.84 19.56 -7.23
N VAL A 95 -1.47 20.26 -6.27
CA VAL A 95 -0.97 20.33 -4.89
C VAL A 95 -1.31 19.00 -4.21
N LEU A 96 -0.32 18.39 -3.58
CA LEU A 96 -0.46 17.13 -2.87
C LEU A 96 -0.57 17.39 -1.37
N HIS A 97 -1.51 16.71 -0.73
CA HIS A 97 -1.54 16.63 0.73
C HIS A 97 -0.36 15.76 1.22
N PRO A 98 0.18 15.97 2.42
CA PRO A 98 1.27 15.11 2.96
C PRO A 98 0.99 13.61 2.89
N GLU A 99 -0.25 13.17 3.14
CA GLU A 99 -0.66 11.76 3.00
C GLU A 99 -0.72 11.26 1.55
N ASP A 100 -0.73 12.15 0.57
CA ASP A 100 -0.80 11.80 -0.86
C ASP A 100 0.57 11.48 -1.46
N ALA A 101 1.67 11.71 -0.73
CA ALA A 101 3.03 11.48 -1.19
C ALA A 101 3.84 10.70 -0.15
N THR A 102 4.78 9.89 -0.63
CA THR A 102 5.70 9.11 0.19
C THR A 102 6.99 8.84 -0.59
N ILE A 103 7.88 8.05 -0.03
CA ILE A 103 9.11 7.60 -0.71
C ILE A 103 9.05 6.07 -0.84
N ARG A 104 9.30 5.55 -2.03
CA ARG A 104 9.49 4.13 -2.30
C ARG A 104 10.78 3.93 -3.10
N ASP A 105 11.61 2.98 -2.66
CA ASP A 105 12.92 2.69 -3.25
C ASP A 105 13.79 3.96 -3.46
N GLY A 106 13.71 4.91 -2.48
CA GLY A 106 14.41 6.19 -2.51
C GLY A 106 13.80 7.23 -3.46
N ILE A 107 12.69 6.94 -4.16
CA ILE A 107 12.07 7.85 -5.14
C ILE A 107 10.78 8.44 -4.54
N PRO A 108 10.61 9.78 -4.56
CA PRO A 108 9.34 10.42 -4.23
C PRO A 108 8.21 9.95 -5.15
N VAL A 109 7.10 9.50 -4.58
CA VAL A 109 6.00 8.87 -5.30
C VAL A 109 4.67 9.17 -4.61
N THR A 110 3.57 9.19 -5.37
CA THR A 110 2.23 9.26 -4.77
C THR A 110 1.95 8.01 -3.94
N SER A 111 1.27 8.17 -2.79
CA SER A 111 0.79 7.05 -1.98
C SER A 111 -0.09 6.11 -2.82
N VAL A 112 -0.27 4.87 -2.40
CA VAL A 112 -1.10 3.90 -3.12
C VAL A 112 -2.51 4.43 -3.33
N ALA A 113 -3.14 4.97 -2.28
CA ALA A 113 -4.49 5.54 -2.35
C ALA A 113 -4.57 6.70 -3.37
N ARG A 114 -3.58 7.60 -3.35
CA ARG A 114 -3.51 8.69 -4.30
C ARG A 114 -3.23 8.19 -5.73
N THR A 115 -2.38 7.21 -5.90
CA THR A 115 -2.08 6.59 -7.20
C THR A 115 -3.35 5.98 -7.82
N ILE A 116 -4.13 5.24 -7.03
CA ILE A 116 -5.40 4.64 -7.48
C ILE A 116 -6.41 5.72 -7.87
N LEU A 117 -6.53 6.80 -7.07
CA LEU A 117 -7.41 7.93 -7.39
C LEU A 117 -7.00 8.63 -8.69
N ASP A 118 -5.70 8.84 -8.92
CA ASP A 118 -5.19 9.43 -10.15
C ASP A 118 -5.46 8.53 -11.37
N LEU A 119 -5.33 7.21 -11.22
CA LEU A 119 -5.64 6.22 -12.26
C LEU A 119 -7.14 6.15 -12.56
N ALA A 120 -8.00 6.33 -11.56
CA ALA A 120 -9.45 6.35 -11.74
C ALA A 120 -9.93 7.45 -12.70
N GLY A 121 -9.15 8.52 -12.85
CA GLY A 121 -9.38 9.57 -13.84
C GLY A 121 -9.06 9.17 -15.29
N GLN A 122 -8.34 8.06 -15.50
CA GLN A 122 -7.79 7.65 -16.80
C GLN A 122 -8.25 6.25 -17.24
N LEU A 123 -8.48 5.35 -16.30
CA LEU A 123 -8.88 3.95 -16.57
C LEU A 123 -10.39 3.83 -16.64
N ASP A 124 -10.86 2.82 -17.39
CA ASP A 124 -12.24 2.33 -17.33
C ASP A 124 -12.52 1.56 -16.03
N HIS A 125 -13.76 1.11 -15.85
CA HIS A 125 -14.20 0.39 -14.65
C HIS A 125 -13.39 -0.89 -14.42
N ASP A 126 -13.26 -1.73 -15.45
CA ASP A 126 -12.66 -3.06 -15.34
C ASP A 126 -11.16 -2.98 -15.05
N ARG A 127 -10.46 -2.06 -15.71
CA ARG A 127 -9.03 -1.82 -15.46
C ARG A 127 -8.78 -1.26 -14.06
N LEU A 128 -9.67 -0.38 -13.58
CA LEU A 128 -9.56 0.18 -12.24
C LEU A 128 -9.82 -0.90 -11.19
N THR A 129 -10.79 -1.79 -11.42
CA THR A 129 -11.06 -2.95 -10.57
C THR A 129 -9.82 -3.84 -10.46
N ARG A 130 -9.17 -4.16 -11.58
CA ARG A 130 -7.91 -4.95 -11.56
C ARG A 130 -6.80 -4.27 -10.77
N VAL A 131 -6.66 -2.95 -10.86
CA VAL A 131 -5.65 -2.21 -10.06
C VAL A 131 -5.96 -2.32 -8.56
N LEU A 132 -7.23 -2.29 -8.17
CA LEU A 132 -7.64 -2.51 -6.77
C LEU A 132 -7.35 -3.94 -6.31
N GLU A 133 -7.67 -4.93 -7.14
CA GLU A 133 -7.37 -6.34 -6.87
C GLU A 133 -5.86 -6.60 -6.77
N ASP A 134 -5.06 -5.98 -7.64
CA ASP A 134 -3.60 -6.05 -7.57
C ASP A 134 -3.07 -5.40 -6.29
N ALA A 135 -3.63 -4.26 -5.89
CA ALA A 135 -3.27 -3.59 -4.64
C ALA A 135 -3.66 -4.42 -3.42
N ASP A 136 -4.81 -5.08 -3.46
CA ASP A 136 -5.28 -5.97 -2.39
C ASP A 136 -4.36 -7.21 -2.29
N ARG A 137 -4.10 -7.87 -3.41
CA ARG A 137 -3.18 -9.02 -3.49
C ARG A 137 -1.77 -8.68 -2.99
N ALA A 138 -1.31 -7.45 -3.24
CA ALA A 138 -0.05 -6.96 -2.73
C ALA A 138 -0.09 -6.51 -1.24
N GLY A 139 -1.25 -6.56 -0.58
CA GLY A 139 -1.43 -6.08 0.80
C GLY A 139 -1.30 -4.55 0.93
N LEU A 140 -1.52 -3.82 -0.16
CA LEU A 140 -1.38 -2.36 -0.24
C LEU A 140 -2.73 -1.63 -0.26
N ALA A 141 -3.86 -2.34 -0.38
CA ALA A 141 -5.19 -1.75 -0.38
C ALA A 141 -5.57 -1.28 1.03
N ASP A 142 -5.77 0.03 1.18
CA ASP A 142 -6.31 0.65 2.39
C ASP A 142 -7.54 1.46 2.00
N LEU A 143 -8.73 0.90 2.26
CA LEU A 143 -10.01 1.53 1.90
C LEU A 143 -10.20 2.86 2.62
N ARG A 144 -9.78 2.97 3.89
CA ARG A 144 -9.86 4.22 4.65
C ARG A 144 -8.96 5.31 4.05
N ALA A 145 -7.75 4.94 3.61
CA ALA A 145 -6.87 5.88 2.92
C ALA A 145 -7.45 6.31 1.57
N LEU A 146 -8.11 5.39 0.82
CA LEU A 146 -8.83 5.71 -0.41
C LEU A 146 -9.99 6.67 -0.16
N GLU A 147 -10.80 6.43 0.87
CA GLU A 147 -11.90 7.32 1.27
C GLU A 147 -11.38 8.72 1.65
N ARG A 148 -10.31 8.80 2.46
CA ARG A 148 -9.68 10.09 2.80
C ARG A 148 -9.16 10.81 1.56
N ALA A 149 -8.52 10.11 0.63
CA ALA A 149 -8.02 10.70 -0.62
C ALA A 149 -9.17 11.23 -1.50
N MET A 150 -10.29 10.48 -1.61
CA MET A 150 -11.49 10.92 -2.30
C MET A 150 -12.16 12.12 -1.62
N ALA A 151 -12.23 12.13 -0.28
CA ALA A 151 -12.81 13.22 0.49
C ALA A 151 -12.04 14.53 0.30
N ARG A 152 -10.71 14.47 0.23
CA ARG A 152 -9.86 15.64 -0.07
C ARG A 152 -10.04 16.16 -1.51
N ARG A 153 -10.54 15.33 -2.42
CA ARG A 153 -10.69 15.67 -3.84
C ARG A 153 -12.04 15.24 -4.42
N PRO A 154 -13.15 15.73 -3.87
CA PRO A 154 -14.51 15.27 -4.24
C PRO A 154 -14.86 15.51 -5.70
N ARG A 155 -14.26 16.56 -6.31
CA ARG A 155 -14.47 16.95 -7.71
C ARG A 155 -13.39 16.43 -8.66
N ALA A 156 -12.46 15.59 -8.20
CA ALA A 156 -11.46 15.01 -9.11
C ALA A 156 -12.14 14.08 -10.12
N ARG A 157 -11.67 14.10 -11.36
CA ARG A 157 -12.26 13.37 -12.49
C ARG A 157 -12.47 11.87 -12.24
N GLY A 158 -11.65 11.25 -11.37
CA GLY A 158 -11.72 9.84 -11.04
C GLY A 158 -12.60 9.50 -9.83
N THR A 159 -12.95 10.49 -8.98
CA THR A 159 -13.60 10.22 -7.67
C THR A 159 -14.94 9.50 -7.81
N ALA A 160 -15.79 9.94 -8.75
CA ALA A 160 -17.09 9.29 -8.97
C ALA A 160 -16.92 7.84 -9.46
N ARG A 161 -15.99 7.61 -10.40
CA ARG A 161 -15.70 6.26 -10.91
C ARG A 161 -15.12 5.36 -9.83
N LEU A 162 -14.16 5.85 -9.06
CA LEU A 162 -13.58 5.07 -7.95
C LEU A 162 -14.64 4.71 -6.93
N ARG A 163 -15.55 5.62 -6.59
CA ARG A 163 -16.68 5.34 -5.70
C ARG A 163 -17.61 4.25 -6.26
N ALA A 164 -17.92 4.29 -7.57
CA ALA A 164 -18.74 3.26 -8.22
C ALA A 164 -18.04 1.88 -8.21
N VAL A 165 -16.73 1.84 -8.47
CA VAL A 165 -15.96 0.59 -8.38
C VAL A 165 -15.92 0.08 -6.94
N LEU A 166 -15.66 0.94 -5.95
CA LEU A 166 -15.64 0.55 -4.54
C LEU A 166 -17.00 0.06 -4.03
N ALA A 167 -18.10 0.59 -4.54
CA ALA A 167 -19.45 0.12 -4.18
C ALA A 167 -19.72 -1.33 -4.63
N GLY A 168 -19.11 -1.76 -5.74
CA GLY A 168 -19.16 -3.16 -6.21
C GLY A 168 -17.97 -4.02 -5.74
N TYR A 169 -16.96 -3.41 -5.17
CA TYR A 169 -15.74 -4.08 -4.76
C TYR A 169 -15.92 -4.72 -3.38
N ARG A 170 -15.92 -6.05 -3.33
CA ARG A 170 -15.85 -6.80 -2.09
C ARG A 170 -14.39 -6.80 -1.61
N GLY A 171 -13.97 -5.66 -1.08
CA GLY A 171 -12.62 -5.47 -0.59
C GLY A 171 -12.33 -6.19 0.73
N PRO A 172 -11.10 -6.07 1.26
CA PRO A 172 -10.67 -6.72 2.50
C PRO A 172 -11.60 -6.48 3.70
N ALA A 173 -12.29 -5.32 3.75
CA ALA A 173 -13.23 -5.00 4.82
C ALA A 173 -14.52 -5.83 4.71
N ASP A 174 -15.07 -6.03 3.50
CA ASP A 174 -16.26 -6.85 3.30
C ASP A 174 -15.95 -8.34 3.45
N THR A 175 -14.80 -8.78 2.93
CA THR A 175 -14.33 -10.15 3.12
C THR A 175 -14.01 -10.44 4.59
N ARG A 176 -13.48 -9.47 5.33
CA ARG A 176 -13.25 -9.59 6.78
C ARG A 176 -14.58 -9.66 7.54
N SER A 177 -15.53 -8.78 7.24
CA SER A 177 -16.86 -8.79 7.83
C SER A 177 -17.65 -10.06 7.50
N GLU A 178 -17.47 -10.62 6.29
CA GLU A 178 -18.06 -11.90 5.90
C GLU A 178 -17.39 -13.06 6.64
N LEU A 179 -16.07 -13.07 6.76
CA LEU A 179 -15.30 -14.05 7.50
C LEU A 179 -15.69 -14.04 8.99
N GLU A 180 -15.80 -12.87 9.60
CA GLU A 180 -16.29 -12.70 10.96
C GLU A 180 -17.72 -13.23 11.13
N ARG A 181 -18.62 -12.93 10.20
CA ARG A 181 -20.01 -13.45 10.23
C ARG A 181 -20.07 -14.96 10.09
N ASN A 182 -19.30 -15.54 9.16
CA ASN A 182 -19.23 -16.99 8.97
C ASN A 182 -18.67 -17.68 10.21
N PHE A 183 -17.64 -17.12 10.81
CA PHE A 183 -17.07 -17.64 12.05
C PHE A 183 -18.06 -17.54 13.22
N ARG A 184 -18.78 -16.44 13.40
CA ARG A 184 -19.85 -16.29 14.39
C ARG A 184 -20.93 -17.34 14.21
N THR A 185 -21.35 -17.56 12.96
CA THR A 185 -22.36 -18.57 12.64
C THR A 185 -21.87 -19.97 12.99
N LEU A 186 -20.60 -20.29 12.70
CA LEU A 186 -19.99 -21.58 13.06
C LEU A 186 -20.01 -21.81 14.58
N ILE A 187 -19.59 -20.82 15.36
CA ILE A 187 -19.54 -20.87 16.82
C ILE A 187 -20.93 -21.02 17.42
N ALA A 188 -21.90 -20.22 16.96
CA ALA A 188 -23.27 -20.27 17.43
C ALA A 188 -23.92 -21.64 17.16
N ARG A 189 -23.72 -22.21 15.96
CA ARG A 189 -24.20 -23.56 15.61
C ARG A 189 -23.56 -24.66 16.46
N ALA A 190 -22.31 -24.46 16.87
CA ALA A 190 -21.60 -25.40 17.75
C ALA A 190 -21.97 -25.26 19.23
N GLY A 191 -22.81 -24.29 19.62
CA GLY A 191 -23.20 -24.05 21.01
C GLY A 191 -22.05 -23.56 21.88
N LEU A 192 -21.00 -22.93 21.29
CA LEU A 192 -19.90 -22.37 22.06
C LEU A 192 -20.29 -21.04 22.71
N PRO A 193 -19.69 -20.68 23.87
CA PRO A 193 -19.95 -19.42 24.52
C PRO A 193 -19.53 -18.25 23.60
N GLU A 194 -20.31 -17.17 23.66
CA GLU A 194 -20.07 -15.96 22.85
C GLU A 194 -18.72 -15.34 23.22
N PRO A 195 -17.79 -15.19 22.27
CA PRO A 195 -16.52 -14.51 22.52
C PRO A 195 -16.64 -12.99 22.48
N GLN A 196 -15.61 -12.30 22.92
CA GLN A 196 -15.44 -10.87 22.67
C GLN A 196 -14.86 -10.65 21.28
N TYR A 197 -15.37 -9.63 20.55
CA TYR A 197 -14.93 -9.31 19.19
C TYR A 197 -14.25 -7.94 19.15
N ASN A 198 -13.20 -7.82 18.32
CA ASN A 198 -12.47 -6.56 18.09
C ASN A 198 -12.03 -5.88 19.40
N VAL A 199 -11.44 -6.63 20.31
CA VAL A 199 -11.08 -6.20 21.66
C VAL A 199 -9.57 -6.07 21.83
N LEU A 200 -9.14 -5.16 22.74
CA LEU A 200 -7.74 -5.04 23.14
C LEU A 200 -7.38 -6.09 24.20
N VAL A 201 -6.41 -6.94 23.88
CA VAL A 201 -5.89 -7.98 24.78
C VAL A 201 -4.39 -7.76 24.95
N ALA A 202 -3.92 -7.50 26.16
CA ALA A 202 -2.53 -7.13 26.44
C ALA A 202 -2.00 -5.96 25.55
N GLY A 203 -2.87 -5.01 25.19
CA GLY A 203 -2.53 -3.87 24.32
C GLY A 203 -2.54 -4.19 22.82
N VAL A 204 -2.91 -5.42 22.44
CA VAL A 204 -3.03 -5.86 21.04
C VAL A 204 -4.50 -5.94 20.66
N LEU A 205 -4.90 -5.29 19.56
CA LEU A 205 -6.27 -5.44 19.02
C LEU A 205 -6.38 -6.80 18.33
N VAL A 206 -7.32 -7.64 18.78
CA VAL A 206 -7.57 -9.00 18.27
C VAL A 206 -8.98 -9.14 17.72
N ASP A 207 -9.19 -10.06 16.76
CA ASP A 207 -10.48 -10.21 16.10
C ASP A 207 -11.50 -10.91 17.00
N VAL A 208 -11.11 -11.98 17.67
CA VAL A 208 -11.97 -12.81 18.55
C VAL A 208 -11.19 -13.22 19.79
N PHE A 209 -11.81 -13.12 20.96
CA PHE A 209 -11.18 -13.49 22.24
C PHE A 209 -12.16 -14.18 23.20
N TRP A 210 -11.77 -15.34 23.75
CA TRP A 210 -12.40 -15.98 24.88
C TRP A 210 -11.53 -15.79 26.14
N PRO A 211 -11.92 -14.91 27.06
CA PRO A 211 -11.17 -14.70 28.31
C PRO A 211 -11.00 -15.98 29.13
N GLU A 212 -12.08 -16.75 29.29
CA GLU A 212 -12.11 -17.97 30.08
C GLU A 212 -11.18 -19.05 29.53
N TRP A 213 -10.92 -19.03 28.23
CA TRP A 213 -10.02 -19.98 27.56
C TRP A 213 -8.63 -19.42 27.31
N ARG A 214 -8.42 -18.13 27.57
CA ARG A 214 -7.20 -17.40 27.18
C ARG A 214 -6.84 -17.68 25.72
N LEU A 215 -7.84 -17.65 24.87
CA LEU A 215 -7.74 -18.01 23.45
C LEU A 215 -8.13 -16.81 22.58
N VAL A 216 -7.23 -16.42 21.72
CA VAL A 216 -7.45 -15.47 20.62
C VAL A 216 -7.61 -16.25 19.32
N VAL A 217 -8.60 -15.89 18.51
CA VAL A 217 -8.68 -16.32 17.11
C VAL A 217 -8.53 -15.09 16.21
N GLU A 218 -7.51 -15.11 15.37
CA GLU A 218 -7.26 -14.14 14.34
C GLU A 218 -7.88 -14.63 13.04
N LEU A 219 -8.76 -13.83 12.45
CA LEU A 219 -9.47 -14.14 11.22
C LEU A 219 -8.74 -13.51 10.04
N ASP A 220 -7.93 -14.31 9.33
CA ASP A 220 -7.14 -13.83 8.21
C ASP A 220 -7.91 -14.00 6.88
N GLY A 221 -8.42 -12.90 6.36
CA GLY A 221 -9.10 -12.86 5.06
C GLY A 221 -8.16 -12.97 3.86
N ARG A 222 -6.84 -13.07 4.07
CA ARG A 222 -5.83 -13.07 3.02
C ARG A 222 -5.30 -14.48 2.75
N ASP A 223 -5.19 -14.83 1.47
CA ASP A 223 -4.30 -15.89 1.03
C ASP A 223 -2.85 -15.40 1.18
N TYR A 224 -2.08 -16.07 2.02
CA TYR A 224 -0.72 -15.70 2.39
C TYR A 224 0.19 -15.55 1.15
N HIS A 225 0.66 -14.35 0.88
CA HIS A 225 1.92 -14.11 0.19
C HIS A 225 2.80 -13.18 1.03
N ILE A 226 3.91 -13.73 1.45
CA ILE A 226 4.93 -13.25 2.37
C ILE A 226 5.50 -11.89 1.94
N HIS A 227 5.40 -10.85 2.80
CA HIS A 227 6.25 -9.67 2.70
C HIS A 227 6.91 -9.35 4.04
N ASN A 228 8.24 -9.34 4.05
CA ASN A 228 9.17 -9.26 5.20
C ASN A 228 8.93 -8.14 6.25
N ARG A 229 8.16 -7.09 5.96
CA ARG A 229 7.90 -6.01 6.94
C ARG A 229 6.65 -6.22 7.80
N ALA A 230 5.68 -6.99 7.33
CA ALA A 230 4.54 -7.44 8.15
C ALA A 230 5.01 -8.48 9.19
N PHE A 231 5.97 -9.31 8.82
CA PHE A 231 6.49 -10.42 9.61
C PHE A 231 7.14 -10.00 10.95
N GLU A 232 7.88 -8.89 11.01
CA GLU A 232 8.49 -8.39 12.26
C GLU A 232 7.44 -7.83 13.23
N ARG A 233 6.42 -7.13 12.73
CA ARG A 233 5.31 -6.62 13.56
C ARG A 233 4.45 -7.75 14.09
N ASP A 234 4.19 -8.78 13.28
CA ASP A 234 3.42 -9.96 13.68
C ASP A 234 4.16 -10.75 14.75
N ARG A 235 5.50 -10.86 14.68
CA ARG A 235 6.31 -11.50 15.72
C ARG A 235 6.25 -10.77 17.06
N VAL A 236 6.34 -9.43 17.05
CA VAL A 236 6.22 -8.63 18.29
C VAL A 236 4.82 -8.79 18.90
N ARG A 237 3.79 -8.79 18.06
CA ARG A 237 2.39 -9.02 18.45
C ARG A 237 2.19 -10.41 19.07
N ASP A 238 2.65 -11.45 18.38
CA ASP A 238 2.59 -12.84 18.86
C ASP A 238 3.35 -13.01 20.17
N ALA A 239 4.57 -12.45 20.27
CA ALA A 239 5.35 -12.50 21.51
C ALA A 239 4.66 -11.77 22.67
N THR A 240 3.93 -10.69 22.41
CA THR A 240 3.17 -9.96 23.44
C THR A 240 2.03 -10.81 23.99
N LEU A 241 1.27 -11.46 23.11
CA LEU A 241 0.19 -12.35 23.51
C LEU A 241 0.71 -13.60 24.24
N GLN A 242 1.83 -14.19 23.76
CA GLN A 242 2.48 -15.33 24.43
C GLN A 242 3.00 -14.98 25.84
N LYS A 243 3.60 -13.82 26.03
CA LYS A 243 4.02 -13.33 27.37
C LYS A 243 2.85 -13.17 28.32
N ALA A 244 1.66 -12.87 27.78
CA ALA A 244 0.42 -12.81 28.55
C ALA A 244 -0.25 -14.19 28.70
N ASP A 245 0.42 -15.29 28.34
CA ASP A 245 -0.10 -16.67 28.35
C ASP A 245 -1.40 -16.82 27.55
N ILE A 246 -1.49 -16.16 26.40
CA ILE A 246 -2.62 -16.20 25.49
C ILE A 246 -2.25 -17.03 24.28
N ARG A 247 -3.10 -18.01 23.96
CA ARG A 247 -2.95 -18.82 22.75
C ARG A 247 -3.58 -18.13 21.57
N VAL A 248 -2.96 -18.25 20.41
CA VAL A 248 -3.43 -17.64 19.16
C VAL A 248 -3.68 -18.73 18.13
N LEU A 249 -4.91 -18.77 17.61
CA LEU A 249 -5.30 -19.57 16.46
C LEU A 249 -5.52 -18.65 15.27
N ARG A 250 -4.85 -18.94 14.16
CA ARG A 250 -5.09 -18.20 12.90
C ARG A 250 -5.98 -19.02 11.98
N VAL A 251 -7.10 -18.42 11.57
CA VAL A 251 -8.09 -19.03 10.69
C VAL A 251 -8.15 -18.24 9.39
N THR A 252 -7.71 -18.86 8.30
CA THR A 252 -7.83 -18.27 6.97
C THR A 252 -9.25 -18.45 6.43
N ARG A 253 -9.68 -17.55 5.52
CA ARG A 253 -10.95 -17.67 4.82
C ARG A 253 -11.10 -19.04 4.15
N LYS A 254 -10.09 -19.47 3.39
CA LYS A 254 -10.09 -20.75 2.68
C LYS A 254 -10.34 -21.92 3.63
N ARG A 255 -9.73 -21.88 4.81
CA ARG A 255 -9.88 -22.93 5.81
C ARG A 255 -11.28 -22.91 6.43
N LEU A 256 -11.82 -21.73 6.74
CA LEU A 256 -13.17 -21.61 7.28
C LEU A 256 -14.25 -22.07 6.30
N ASP A 257 -14.10 -21.71 5.00
CA ASP A 257 -15.08 -22.04 3.96
C ASP A 257 -15.01 -23.53 3.57
N ASN A 258 -13.81 -24.14 3.50
CA ASN A 258 -13.63 -25.51 3.03
C ASN A 258 -13.60 -26.57 4.15
N GLU A 259 -13.17 -26.18 5.36
CA GLU A 259 -12.91 -27.11 6.48
C GLU A 259 -13.48 -26.59 7.82
N PRO A 260 -14.77 -26.16 7.89
CA PRO A 260 -15.32 -25.55 9.08
C PRO A 260 -15.29 -26.48 10.30
N ALA A 261 -15.45 -27.78 10.10
CA ALA A 261 -15.38 -28.78 11.16
C ALA A 261 -13.97 -28.89 11.76
N ALA A 262 -12.92 -28.79 10.93
CA ALA A 262 -11.53 -28.79 11.39
C ALA A 262 -11.20 -27.50 12.16
N VAL A 263 -11.70 -26.35 11.72
CA VAL A 263 -11.56 -25.09 12.45
C VAL A 263 -12.21 -25.19 13.84
N LEU A 264 -13.41 -25.76 13.91
CA LEU A 264 -14.10 -25.97 15.18
C LEU A 264 -13.32 -26.92 16.10
N ALA A 265 -12.77 -28.01 15.55
CA ALA A 265 -11.96 -28.96 16.30
C ALA A 265 -10.70 -28.28 16.89
N ASP A 266 -10.04 -27.40 16.14
CA ASP A 266 -8.89 -26.65 16.65
C ASP A 266 -9.27 -25.68 17.77
N VAL A 267 -10.39 -24.96 17.64
CA VAL A 267 -10.90 -24.08 18.71
C VAL A 267 -11.15 -24.90 19.99
N LEU A 268 -11.78 -26.05 19.85
CA LEU A 268 -12.09 -26.96 21.00
C LEU A 268 -10.80 -27.55 21.60
N ALA A 269 -9.83 -27.95 20.78
CA ALA A 269 -8.53 -28.48 21.23
C ALA A 269 -7.72 -27.45 22.03
N LEU A 270 -7.85 -26.18 21.64
CA LEU A 270 -7.19 -25.07 22.31
C LEU A 270 -8.00 -24.50 23.49
N ARG A 271 -9.19 -24.98 23.72
CA ARG A 271 -10.01 -24.62 24.87
C ARG A 271 -9.33 -25.16 26.17
N ARG A 272 -8.86 -24.28 27.04
CA ARG A 272 -8.49 -24.62 28.42
C ARG A 272 -9.44 -23.89 29.35
N THR A 273 -10.08 -24.58 30.22
CA THR A 273 -10.68 -24.00 31.41
C THR A 273 -9.55 -23.59 32.34
N VAL A 274 -9.51 -22.32 32.72
CA VAL A 274 -8.66 -21.88 33.84
C VAL A 274 -9.34 -22.39 35.10
N ASN A 275 -8.70 -23.37 35.77
CA ASN A 275 -9.09 -23.76 37.14
C ASN A 275 -8.71 -22.67 38.11
#